data_da743fe4a6b347c8a907f18c9637fe1f
#
_entry.id   da743fe4a6b347c8a907f18c9637fe1f
#
_cell.length_a   1.000
_cell.length_b   1.000
_cell.length_c   1.000
_cell.angle_alpha   90.00
_cell.angle_beta   90.00
_cell.angle_gamma   90.00
#
_symmetry.space_group_name_H-M   'P 1'
#
loop_
_entity.id
_entity.type
_entity.pdbx_description
1 polymer ?
#
loop_
_entity_poly.entity_id
_entity_poly.type
_entity_poly.pdbx_seq_one_letter_code
_entity_poly.pdbx_strand_id
1 'polypeptide(L)'
;MKSINKKQLTNCIKIFLVSVFFFSCNSEKLVEKKIDNVKYVDPQIGGVAPFLQPTRTRIHLPNSMVRMYPERDDYRDDQITSFPLTTRKHRSDLLFNIMPVSGDLPENEAPISAWDQELEIAHPYYFSTWLEDYDITVEFTPAAQAGLFRFNYQNDETRNLYLRNLSGDNWFLNSDGSLTGSEIFEGMKAYVYAKIDSLNIISKGIIKRDTINSWISWGNNKPKKIQ
;
A
#
# COMPACT_ATOMS: atom_id res chain seq x y z
N MET A 1 -85.49 9.33 -2.56
CA MET A 1 -84.19 9.33 -3.25
C MET A 1 -83.68 10.78 -3.36
N LYS A 2 -82.57 11.13 -2.66
CA LYS A 2 -82.05 12.48 -2.74
C LYS A 2 -81.20 12.61 -3.99
N SER A 3 -81.58 13.51 -4.91
CA SER A 3 -80.82 13.83 -6.12
C SER A 3 -79.46 14.44 -5.75
N ILE A 4 -78.40 13.76 -6.14
CA ILE A 4 -77.02 14.23 -5.95
C ILE A 4 -76.82 15.44 -6.91
N ASN A 5 -76.44 16.56 -6.33
CA ASN A 5 -76.25 17.80 -7.07
C ASN A 5 -75.02 17.66 -7.99
N LYS A 6 -75.19 18.00 -9.30
CA LYS A 6 -74.04 17.90 -10.29
C LYS A 6 -72.78 18.56 -9.84
N LYS A 7 -72.84 19.65 -9.07
CA LYS A 7 -71.64 20.29 -8.50
C LYS A 7 -70.93 19.48 -7.45
N GLN A 8 -71.66 18.69 -6.65
CA GLN A 8 -71.03 17.79 -5.67
C GLN A 8 -70.33 16.59 -6.35
N LEU A 9 -70.95 16.05 -7.40
CA LEU A 9 -70.32 14.93 -8.19
C LEU A 9 -69.04 15.37 -8.87
N THR A 10 -68.97 16.58 -9.43
CA THR A 10 -67.74 17.13 -10.08
C THR A 10 -66.66 17.39 -9.08
N ASN A 11 -66.96 17.80 -7.86
CA ASN A 11 -65.95 18.00 -6.81
C ASN A 11 -65.38 16.67 -6.28
N CYS A 12 -66.24 15.63 -6.15
CA CYS A 12 -65.77 14.30 -5.74
C CYS A 12 -64.85 13.67 -6.80
N ILE A 13 -65.16 13.86 -8.10
CA ILE A 13 -64.30 13.38 -9.20
C ILE A 13 -62.98 14.12 -9.20
N LYS A 14 -62.92 15.41 -8.97
CA LYS A 14 -61.67 16.19 -8.87
C LYS A 14 -60.81 15.73 -7.70
N ILE A 15 -61.41 15.49 -6.53
CA ILE A 15 -60.67 15.01 -5.34
C ILE A 15 -60.11 13.58 -5.58
N PHE A 16 -60.91 12.73 -6.23
CA PHE A 16 -60.46 11.37 -6.58
C PHE A 16 -59.31 11.37 -7.59
N LEU A 17 -59.38 12.23 -8.63
CA LEU A 17 -58.30 12.40 -9.59
C LEU A 17 -57.00 12.92 -8.94
N VAL A 18 -57.06 13.84 -8.00
CA VAL A 18 -55.90 14.37 -7.26
C VAL A 18 -55.32 13.31 -6.34
N SER A 19 -56.16 12.46 -5.69
CA SER A 19 -55.67 11.39 -4.82
C SER A 19 -54.92 10.28 -5.59
N VAL A 20 -55.31 9.99 -6.84
CA VAL A 20 -54.63 8.99 -7.68
C VAL A 20 -53.24 9.47 -8.08
N PHE A 21 -53.00 10.77 -8.21
CA PHE A 21 -51.66 11.30 -8.51
C PHE A 21 -50.67 11.19 -7.34
N PHE A 22 -51.16 11.11 -6.10
CA PHE A 22 -50.27 10.95 -4.94
C PHE A 22 -49.84 9.50 -4.66
N PHE A 23 -50.51 8.52 -5.27
CA PHE A 23 -50.14 7.09 -5.10
C PHE A 23 -49.16 6.59 -6.15
N SER A 24 -48.73 7.41 -7.11
CA SER A 24 -47.92 6.97 -8.26
C SER A 24 -46.42 7.24 -8.13
N CYS A 25 -45.86 7.34 -6.92
CA CYS A 25 -44.41 7.54 -6.81
C CYS A 25 -43.83 6.87 -5.56
N ASN A 26 -43.96 5.53 -5.51
CA ASN A 26 -43.03 4.70 -4.77
C ASN A 26 -42.43 3.68 -5.76
N SER A 27 -41.58 4.17 -6.63
CA SER A 27 -40.59 3.29 -7.22
C SER A 27 -39.56 3.03 -6.13
N GLU A 28 -39.67 1.90 -5.43
CA GLU A 28 -38.54 1.33 -4.73
C GLU A 28 -37.44 1.21 -5.78
N LYS A 29 -36.43 2.08 -5.70
CA LYS A 29 -35.19 1.84 -6.42
C LYS A 29 -34.67 0.54 -5.87
N LEU A 30 -34.80 -0.53 -6.64
CA LEU A 30 -34.06 -1.75 -6.43
C LEU A 30 -32.58 -1.30 -6.34
N VAL A 31 -32.08 -1.23 -5.13
CA VAL A 31 -30.65 -1.03 -4.90
C VAL A 31 -30.01 -2.30 -5.45
N GLU A 32 -29.59 -2.23 -6.69
CA GLU A 32 -28.85 -3.30 -7.33
C GLU A 32 -27.64 -3.54 -6.42
N LYS A 33 -27.65 -4.66 -5.71
CA LYS A 33 -26.57 -5.05 -4.80
C LYS A 33 -25.33 -5.21 -5.66
N LYS A 34 -24.52 -4.17 -5.74
CA LYS A 34 -23.28 -4.17 -6.51
C LYS A 34 -22.43 -5.32 -5.97
N ILE A 35 -22.31 -6.37 -6.76
CA ILE A 35 -21.49 -7.52 -6.40
C ILE A 35 -20.05 -7.04 -6.38
N ASP A 36 -19.41 -7.09 -5.22
CA ASP A 36 -18.00 -6.81 -5.10
C ASP A 36 -17.20 -8.03 -5.59
N ASN A 37 -16.82 -7.98 -6.86
CA ASN A 37 -16.04 -9.06 -7.47
C ASN A 37 -14.56 -9.02 -7.05
N VAL A 38 -14.09 -7.94 -6.44
CA VAL A 38 -12.68 -7.78 -6.01
C VAL A 38 -12.31 -8.81 -4.94
N LYS A 39 -13.28 -9.22 -4.12
CA LYS A 39 -13.08 -10.26 -3.10
C LYS A 39 -12.67 -11.64 -3.65
N TYR A 40 -12.87 -11.88 -4.95
CA TYR A 40 -12.47 -13.13 -5.60
C TYR A 40 -11.08 -13.03 -6.25
N VAL A 41 -10.44 -11.87 -6.19
CA VAL A 41 -9.10 -11.67 -6.72
C VAL A 41 -8.11 -11.91 -5.60
N ASP A 42 -7.34 -12.97 -5.74
CA ASP A 42 -6.29 -13.34 -4.80
C ASP A 42 -4.91 -13.15 -5.46
N PRO A 43 -4.12 -12.16 -5.03
CA PRO A 43 -2.78 -11.92 -5.55
C PRO A 43 -1.76 -13.02 -5.20
N GLN A 44 -2.07 -13.92 -4.28
CA GLN A 44 -1.19 -15.01 -3.86
C GLN A 44 -1.28 -16.24 -4.77
N ILE A 45 -2.28 -16.30 -5.67
CA ILE A 45 -2.44 -17.42 -6.61
C ILE A 45 -1.17 -17.60 -7.44
N GLY A 46 -0.63 -18.81 -7.41
CA GLY A 46 0.62 -19.18 -8.08
C GLY A 46 1.89 -18.84 -7.29
N GLY A 47 1.77 -18.35 -6.06
CA GLY A 47 2.90 -18.08 -5.16
C GLY A 47 3.66 -19.34 -4.72
N VAL A 48 3.05 -20.51 -4.85
CA VAL A 48 3.69 -21.81 -4.62
C VAL A 48 3.64 -22.63 -5.90
N ALA A 49 4.79 -22.95 -6.46
CA ALA A 49 4.89 -23.70 -7.71
C ALA A 49 6.10 -24.66 -7.68
N PRO A 50 5.92 -25.92 -7.31
CA PRO A 50 7.04 -26.84 -7.13
C PRO A 50 7.80 -27.18 -8.42
N PHE A 51 7.16 -27.01 -9.58
CA PHE A 51 7.74 -27.35 -10.88
C PHE A 51 7.95 -26.13 -11.80
N LEU A 52 7.33 -25.02 -11.50
CA LEU A 52 7.40 -23.80 -12.29
C LEU A 52 7.88 -22.67 -11.39
N GLN A 53 8.43 -21.63 -11.99
CA GLN A 53 8.78 -20.46 -11.21
C GLN A 53 7.50 -19.83 -10.65
N PRO A 54 7.36 -19.71 -9.32
CA PRO A 54 6.18 -19.14 -8.70
C PRO A 54 6.01 -17.67 -9.06
N THR A 55 4.77 -17.21 -9.03
CA THR A 55 4.47 -15.79 -9.12
C THR A 55 4.74 -15.13 -7.78
N ARG A 56 5.05 -13.84 -7.80
CA ARG A 56 5.16 -13.04 -6.58
C ARG A 56 3.84 -12.35 -6.28
N THR A 57 3.49 -12.25 -5.02
CA THR A 57 2.33 -11.50 -4.55
C THR A 57 2.49 -10.02 -4.89
N ARG A 58 1.84 -9.56 -5.95
CA ARG A 58 1.96 -8.17 -6.42
C ARG A 58 0.72 -7.38 -6.06
N ILE A 59 0.96 -6.26 -5.44
CA ILE A 59 -0.10 -5.32 -5.04
C ILE A 59 -0.01 -4.09 -5.94
N HIS A 60 -0.99 -3.96 -6.81
CA HIS A 60 -1.11 -2.81 -7.71
C HIS A 60 -2.54 -2.66 -8.24
N LEU A 61 -2.94 -1.44 -8.53
CA LEU A 61 -4.19 -1.16 -9.24
C LEU A 61 -3.99 -1.31 -10.76
N PRO A 62 -5.05 -1.52 -11.54
CA PRO A 62 -4.98 -1.49 -12.99
C PRO A 62 -4.34 -0.17 -13.47
N ASN A 63 -3.35 -0.27 -14.34
CA ASN A 63 -2.61 0.88 -14.89
C ASN A 63 -1.88 1.74 -13.84
N SER A 64 -1.64 1.24 -12.63
CA SER A 64 -0.86 1.99 -11.65
C SER A 64 0.64 1.95 -11.98
N MET A 65 1.33 3.04 -11.65
CA MET A 65 2.79 3.11 -11.74
C MET A 65 3.45 2.37 -10.57
N VAL A 66 2.84 2.43 -9.40
CA VAL A 66 3.35 1.79 -8.20
C VAL A 66 2.92 0.33 -8.18
N ARG A 67 3.91 -0.54 -8.03
CA ARG A 67 3.73 -1.99 -7.89
C ARG A 67 4.66 -2.47 -6.79
N MET A 68 4.10 -2.86 -5.69
CA MET A 68 4.84 -3.37 -4.55
C MET A 68 4.70 -4.89 -4.46
N TYR A 69 5.75 -5.54 -4.05
CA TYR A 69 5.72 -6.89 -3.48
C TYR A 69 6.87 -7.03 -2.47
N PRO A 70 6.74 -7.89 -1.46
CA PRO A 70 7.86 -8.19 -0.59
C PRO A 70 8.95 -8.90 -1.40
N GLU A 71 10.15 -8.33 -1.41
CA GLU A 71 11.29 -8.94 -2.10
C GLU A 71 11.90 -10.03 -1.25
N ARG A 72 12.24 -11.13 -1.91
CA ARG A 72 12.96 -12.27 -1.36
C ARG A 72 14.05 -12.68 -2.34
N ASP A 73 15.14 -13.28 -1.88
CA ASP A 73 16.22 -13.72 -2.75
C ASP A 73 15.73 -14.78 -3.75
N ASP A 74 14.99 -15.75 -3.27
CA ASP A 74 14.30 -16.70 -4.13
C ASP A 74 12.87 -17.01 -3.61
N TYR A 75 12.17 -17.91 -4.26
CA TYR A 75 10.78 -18.24 -3.91
C TYR A 75 10.64 -19.20 -2.73
N ARG A 76 11.72 -19.79 -2.28
CA ARG A 76 11.77 -20.68 -1.09
C ARG A 76 12.26 -19.94 0.13
N ASP A 77 12.76 -18.74 -0.08
CA ASP A 77 13.27 -17.91 0.98
C ASP A 77 12.11 -17.44 1.88
N ASP A 78 12.28 -17.67 3.14
CA ASP A 78 11.37 -17.24 4.21
C ASP A 78 11.75 -15.86 4.79
N GLN A 79 12.63 -15.14 4.09
CA GLN A 79 13.12 -13.83 4.51
C GLN A 79 12.78 -12.74 3.50
N ILE A 80 12.22 -11.65 4.01
CA ILE A 80 11.97 -10.43 3.24
C ILE A 80 13.22 -9.55 3.32
N THR A 81 13.69 -9.11 2.15
CA THR A 81 14.87 -8.25 2.01
C THR A 81 14.50 -6.78 1.78
N SER A 82 13.34 -6.50 1.21
CA SER A 82 12.84 -5.13 1.01
C SER A 82 11.41 -5.06 0.48
N PHE A 83 10.87 -3.84 0.47
CA PHE A 83 9.61 -3.48 -0.18
C PHE A 83 9.91 -2.42 -1.25
N PRO A 84 10.00 -2.81 -2.53
CA PRO A 84 10.20 -1.85 -3.62
C PRO A 84 8.96 -1.02 -3.87
N LEU A 85 9.13 0.24 -4.25
CA LEU A 85 8.02 1.13 -4.61
C LEU A 85 7.55 0.93 -6.04
N THR A 86 8.40 0.42 -6.90
CA THR A 86 8.03 0.04 -8.25
C THR A 86 8.85 -1.14 -8.72
N THR A 87 8.24 -1.97 -9.56
CA THR A 87 8.88 -3.13 -10.15
C THR A 87 8.83 -2.97 -11.66
N ARG A 88 9.99 -3.19 -12.25
CA ARG A 88 10.12 -3.22 -13.70
C ARG A 88 9.99 -4.63 -14.17
N LYS A 89 10.00 -4.82 -15.44
CA LYS A 89 9.95 -6.11 -16.10
C LYS A 89 9.66 -7.33 -15.20
N HIS A 90 9.37 -8.38 -15.77
CA HIS A 90 8.74 -9.56 -15.22
C HIS A 90 9.24 -10.04 -13.85
N ARG A 91 10.48 -9.75 -13.42
CA ARG A 91 10.99 -10.36 -12.17
C ARG A 91 12.27 -9.76 -11.56
N SER A 92 12.94 -8.85 -12.19
CA SER A 92 14.34 -8.61 -11.85
C SER A 92 14.72 -7.24 -11.40
N ASP A 93 13.91 -6.24 -11.65
CA ASP A 93 14.38 -4.90 -11.40
C ASP A 93 13.44 -4.16 -10.45
N LEU A 94 13.97 -3.96 -9.27
CA LEU A 94 13.31 -3.31 -8.16
C LEU A 94 13.84 -1.88 -8.06
N LEU A 95 12.95 -0.93 -7.96
CA LEU A 95 13.33 0.45 -7.79
C LEU A 95 12.84 0.97 -6.44
N PHE A 96 13.70 1.79 -5.81
CA PHE A 96 13.37 2.48 -4.58
C PHE A 96 13.00 1.51 -3.45
N ASN A 97 13.93 0.64 -3.11
CA ASN A 97 13.72 -0.35 -2.08
C ASN A 97 13.73 0.28 -0.69
N ILE A 98 12.75 -0.10 0.12
CA ILE A 98 12.63 0.33 1.51
C ILE A 98 12.53 -0.88 2.43
N MET A 99 13.08 -0.77 3.64
CA MET A 99 12.97 -1.77 4.69
C MET A 99 12.86 -1.08 6.04
N PRO A 100 11.75 -1.24 6.77
CA PRO A 100 11.65 -0.77 8.14
C PRO A 100 12.44 -1.69 9.05
N VAL A 101 13.13 -1.12 10.03
CA VAL A 101 13.99 -1.83 10.98
C VAL A 101 13.75 -1.28 12.37
N SER A 102 13.65 -2.16 13.35
CA SER A 102 13.62 -1.84 14.78
C SER A 102 14.98 -2.13 15.39
N GLY A 103 15.44 -1.25 16.29
CA GLY A 103 16.73 -1.39 16.93
C GLY A 103 17.91 -0.88 16.13
N ASP A 104 19.08 -1.49 16.31
CA ASP A 104 20.30 -1.09 15.65
C ASP A 104 20.34 -1.59 14.19
N LEU A 105 20.82 -0.74 13.28
CA LEU A 105 20.99 -1.14 11.89
C LEU A 105 22.19 -2.07 11.72
N PRO A 106 22.08 -3.14 10.90
CA PRO A 106 23.23 -3.99 10.59
C PRO A 106 24.39 -3.18 9.97
N GLU A 107 25.58 -3.30 10.54
CA GLU A 107 26.74 -2.53 10.06
C GLU A 107 27.25 -3.00 8.69
N ASN A 108 27.11 -4.27 8.42
CA ASN A 108 27.82 -4.93 7.31
C ASN A 108 26.90 -5.58 6.28
N GLU A 109 25.62 -5.68 6.51
CA GLU A 109 24.66 -6.37 5.65
C GLU A 109 23.39 -5.52 5.46
N ALA A 110 22.67 -5.76 4.39
CA ALA A 110 21.33 -5.17 4.26
C ALA A 110 20.40 -5.84 5.28
N PRO A 111 19.49 -5.08 5.90
CA PRO A 111 18.53 -5.66 6.82
C PRO A 111 17.61 -6.64 6.09
N ILE A 112 17.39 -7.79 6.72
CA ILE A 112 16.44 -8.82 6.29
C ILE A 112 15.58 -9.22 7.47
N SER A 113 14.42 -9.79 7.22
CA SER A 113 13.57 -10.30 8.30
C SER A 113 12.85 -11.58 7.89
N ALA A 114 12.80 -12.53 8.80
CA ALA A 114 11.92 -13.67 8.69
C ALA A 114 10.46 -13.20 8.60
N TRP A 115 9.64 -13.99 7.91
CA TRP A 115 8.21 -13.76 7.73
C TRP A 115 7.47 -15.07 7.53
N ASP A 116 6.20 -15.08 7.90
CA ASP A 116 5.30 -16.20 7.68
C ASP A 116 4.28 -15.86 6.60
N GLN A 117 4.26 -16.64 5.52
CA GLN A 117 3.32 -16.47 4.41
C GLN A 117 1.87 -16.65 4.86
N GLU A 118 1.60 -17.46 5.87
CA GLU A 118 0.25 -17.70 6.37
C GLU A 118 -0.33 -16.47 7.08
N LEU A 119 0.55 -15.58 7.57
CA LEU A 119 0.17 -14.31 8.18
C LEU A 119 0.10 -13.14 7.19
N GLU A 120 0.47 -13.37 5.93
CA GLU A 120 0.38 -12.37 4.88
C GLU A 120 -1.07 -12.16 4.43
N ILE A 121 -1.51 -10.92 4.38
CA ILE A 121 -2.79 -10.52 3.83
C ILE A 121 -2.55 -9.81 2.50
N ALA A 122 -3.10 -10.33 1.42
CA ALA A 122 -2.94 -9.76 0.09
C ALA A 122 -4.28 -9.59 -0.62
N HIS A 123 -4.59 -8.35 -0.99
CA HIS A 123 -5.69 -7.97 -1.87
C HIS A 123 -5.15 -7.05 -2.97
N PRO A 124 -5.80 -6.90 -4.11
CA PRO A 124 -5.31 -5.98 -5.16
C PRO A 124 -5.08 -4.55 -4.70
N TYR A 125 -5.75 -4.13 -3.64
CA TYR A 125 -5.74 -2.78 -3.08
C TYR A 125 -5.09 -2.67 -1.69
N TYR A 126 -4.68 -3.78 -1.10
CA TYR A 126 -4.13 -3.79 0.26
C TYR A 126 -3.19 -4.97 0.46
N PHE A 127 -2.13 -4.72 1.20
CA PHE A 127 -1.16 -5.72 1.63
C PHE A 127 -0.82 -5.52 3.10
N SER A 128 -0.61 -6.60 3.82
CA SER A 128 -0.05 -6.59 5.18
C SER A 128 0.80 -7.82 5.41
N THR A 129 1.92 -7.63 6.08
CA THR A 129 2.79 -8.71 6.56
C THR A 129 3.48 -8.31 7.86
N TRP A 130 3.94 -9.29 8.61
CA TRP A 130 4.70 -9.08 9.83
C TRP A 130 6.16 -9.47 9.62
N LEU A 131 7.06 -8.59 10.00
CA LEU A 131 8.51 -8.80 10.00
C LEU A 131 8.90 -9.31 11.40
N GLU A 132 9.19 -10.59 11.50
CA GLU A 132 9.38 -11.27 12.77
C GLU A 132 10.59 -10.75 13.55
N ASP A 133 11.73 -10.58 12.86
CA ASP A 133 12.98 -10.16 13.51
C ASP A 133 12.94 -8.73 14.04
N TYR A 134 12.05 -7.90 13.53
CA TYR A 134 11.93 -6.49 13.91
C TYR A 134 10.66 -6.15 14.66
N ASP A 135 9.73 -7.12 14.79
CA ASP A 135 8.42 -6.92 15.41
C ASP A 135 7.67 -5.72 14.78
N ILE A 136 7.60 -5.71 13.45
CA ILE A 136 6.98 -4.64 12.66
C ILE A 136 5.89 -5.21 11.75
N THR A 137 4.68 -4.68 11.85
CA THR A 137 3.67 -4.89 10.82
C THR A 137 3.85 -3.87 9.70
N VAL A 138 4.04 -4.36 8.48
CA VAL A 138 4.12 -3.55 7.27
C VAL A 138 2.79 -3.62 6.54
N GLU A 139 2.20 -2.48 6.25
CA GLU A 139 0.98 -2.37 5.46
C GLU A 139 1.22 -1.48 4.24
N PHE A 140 0.56 -1.81 3.14
CA PHE A 140 0.66 -1.06 1.90
C PHE A 140 -0.68 -0.95 1.18
N THR A 141 -0.96 0.23 0.64
CA THR A 141 -2.12 0.49 -0.23
C THR A 141 -1.67 1.26 -1.47
N PRO A 142 -1.93 0.73 -2.69
CA PRO A 142 -1.58 1.40 -3.93
C PRO A 142 -2.62 2.45 -4.32
N ALA A 143 -2.14 3.49 -4.99
CA ALA A 143 -2.93 4.43 -5.78
C ALA A 143 -2.42 4.47 -7.23
N ALA A 144 -3.04 5.26 -8.10
CA ALA A 144 -2.68 5.25 -9.53
C ALA A 144 -1.20 5.60 -9.78
N GLN A 145 -0.67 6.59 -9.07
CA GLN A 145 0.70 7.06 -9.23
C GLN A 145 1.47 7.13 -7.90
N ALA A 146 0.90 6.61 -6.83
CA ALA A 146 1.46 6.67 -5.50
C ALA A 146 1.16 5.38 -4.72
N GLY A 147 1.79 5.21 -3.57
CA GLY A 147 1.46 4.19 -2.59
C GLY A 147 1.60 4.75 -1.18
N LEU A 148 0.84 4.21 -0.27
CA LEU A 148 0.92 4.52 1.14
C LEU A 148 1.46 3.30 1.89
N PHE A 149 2.57 3.47 2.58
CA PHE A 149 3.05 2.52 3.57
C PHE A 149 2.68 2.96 4.97
N ARG A 150 2.37 1.99 5.81
CA ARG A 150 2.27 2.17 7.24
C ARG A 150 3.14 1.12 7.92
N PHE A 151 4.04 1.56 8.78
CA PHE A 151 4.91 0.71 9.58
C PHE A 151 4.49 0.80 11.04
N ASN A 152 4.03 -0.32 11.57
CA ASN A 152 3.56 -0.46 12.93
C ASN A 152 4.64 -1.16 13.76
N TYR A 153 5.43 -0.40 14.49
CA TYR A 153 6.46 -0.90 15.40
C TYR A 153 5.81 -1.31 16.72
N GLN A 154 5.96 -2.57 17.08
CA GLN A 154 5.33 -3.14 18.29
C GLN A 154 6.19 -2.97 19.54
N ASN A 155 7.47 -2.64 19.38
CA ASN A 155 8.43 -2.43 20.45
C ASN A 155 8.81 -0.94 20.58
N ASP A 156 9.50 -0.61 21.69
CA ASP A 156 9.96 0.75 22.00
C ASP A 156 11.40 1.04 21.53
N GLU A 157 11.95 0.21 20.65
CA GLU A 157 13.28 0.38 20.12
C GLU A 157 13.38 1.56 19.11
N THR A 158 14.59 1.88 18.70
CA THR A 158 14.83 2.90 17.69
C THR A 158 14.18 2.47 16.36
N ARG A 159 13.40 3.35 15.80
CA ARG A 159 12.71 3.12 14.54
C ARG A 159 13.58 3.63 13.39
N ASN A 160 13.86 2.75 12.45
CA ASN A 160 14.69 3.05 11.32
C ASN A 160 13.96 2.74 10.01
N LEU A 161 14.28 3.48 8.97
CA LEU A 161 13.90 3.18 7.60
C LEU A 161 15.18 3.08 6.78
N TYR A 162 15.46 1.90 6.29
CA TYR A 162 16.57 1.64 5.40
C TYR A 162 16.10 1.82 3.95
N LEU A 163 16.86 2.61 3.19
CA LEU A 163 16.54 3.01 1.83
C LEU A 163 17.67 2.57 0.92
N ARG A 164 17.38 1.72 -0.07
CA ARG A 164 18.38 1.19 -0.98
C ARG A 164 18.03 1.52 -2.42
N ASN A 165 18.97 2.15 -3.11
CA ASN A 165 18.95 2.29 -4.56
C ASN A 165 19.98 1.33 -5.17
N LEU A 166 19.60 0.63 -6.21
CA LEU A 166 20.50 -0.28 -6.93
C LEU A 166 21.34 0.45 -7.97
N SER A 167 20.84 1.61 -8.43
CA SER A 167 21.53 2.44 -9.44
C SER A 167 21.05 3.90 -9.33
N GLY A 168 21.88 4.85 -9.75
CA GLY A 168 21.49 6.26 -9.79
C GLY A 168 21.94 7.05 -8.56
N ASP A 169 21.13 8.03 -8.17
CA ASP A 169 21.45 8.93 -7.07
C ASP A 169 20.96 8.38 -5.73
N ASN A 170 21.51 8.90 -4.66
CA ASN A 170 21.06 8.62 -3.30
C ASN A 170 19.62 9.11 -3.04
N TRP A 171 19.04 8.59 -1.98
CA TRP A 171 17.92 9.25 -1.33
C TRP A 171 18.39 10.52 -0.60
N PHE A 172 17.61 11.57 -0.73
CA PHE A 172 17.83 12.85 -0.06
C PHE A 172 16.67 13.14 0.88
N LEU A 173 16.99 13.44 2.13
CA LEU A 173 16.05 13.99 3.09
C LEU A 173 16.08 15.51 3.01
N ASN A 174 14.98 16.10 2.58
CA ASN A 174 14.80 17.53 2.48
C ASN A 174 14.51 18.17 3.84
N SER A 175 14.65 19.48 3.93
CA SER A 175 14.40 20.23 5.17
C SER A 175 12.94 20.21 5.63
N ASP A 176 12.00 19.96 4.71
CA ASP A 176 10.56 19.82 4.99
C ASP A 176 10.16 18.39 5.43
N GLY A 177 11.12 17.48 5.60
CA GLY A 177 10.90 16.10 5.97
C GLY A 177 10.49 15.18 4.80
N SER A 178 10.48 15.71 3.57
CA SER A 178 10.25 14.87 2.39
C SER A 178 11.52 14.15 1.97
N LEU A 179 11.34 13.02 1.32
CA LEU A 179 12.38 12.20 0.71
C LEU A 179 12.29 12.28 -0.80
N THR A 180 13.44 12.48 -1.44
CA THR A 180 13.55 12.42 -2.90
C THR A 180 14.70 11.51 -3.29
N GLY A 181 14.58 10.88 -4.45
CA GLY A 181 15.63 10.01 -4.97
C GLY A 181 15.44 9.76 -6.46
N SER A 182 16.47 9.21 -7.07
CA SER A 182 16.38 8.75 -8.46
C SER A 182 17.17 7.47 -8.68
N GLU A 183 16.70 6.66 -9.59
CA GLU A 183 17.37 5.46 -10.06
C GLU A 183 17.39 5.41 -11.59
N ILE A 184 18.42 4.79 -12.15
CA ILE A 184 18.54 4.60 -13.58
C ILE A 184 18.10 3.20 -13.95
N PHE A 185 17.25 3.13 -14.95
CA PHE A 185 16.68 1.93 -15.47
C PHE A 185 16.79 1.82 -16.98
N GLU A 186 17.51 0.84 -17.50
CA GLU A 186 17.66 0.66 -18.96
C GLU A 186 17.86 2.01 -19.70
N GLY A 187 18.67 2.90 -19.14
CA GLY A 187 18.91 4.24 -19.68
C GLY A 187 17.81 5.28 -19.37
N MET A 188 16.72 4.89 -18.73
CA MET A 188 15.69 5.84 -18.25
C MET A 188 15.93 6.19 -16.79
N LYS A 189 15.75 7.45 -16.46
CA LYS A 189 15.83 7.93 -15.07
C LYS A 189 14.43 7.92 -14.45
N ALA A 190 14.29 7.18 -13.36
CA ALA A 190 13.10 7.16 -12.53
C ALA A 190 13.31 8.09 -11.32
N TYR A 191 12.25 8.74 -10.88
CA TYR A 191 12.27 9.64 -9.74
C TYR A 191 11.24 9.21 -8.71
N VAL A 192 11.57 9.39 -7.44
CA VAL A 192 10.67 9.16 -6.32
C VAL A 192 10.57 10.40 -5.46
N TYR A 193 9.38 10.63 -4.94
CA TYR A 193 9.10 11.59 -3.88
C TYR A 193 8.28 10.86 -2.81
N ALA A 194 8.71 10.95 -1.56
CA ALA A 194 7.96 10.40 -0.43
C ALA A 194 7.86 11.46 0.67
N LYS A 195 6.75 11.46 1.38
CA LYS A 195 6.53 12.27 2.55
C LYS A 195 6.27 11.37 3.73
N ILE A 196 6.92 11.64 4.84
CA ILE A 196 6.76 10.91 6.07
C ILE A 196 5.94 11.78 7.01
N ASP A 197 4.78 11.28 7.44
CA ASP A 197 3.92 12.01 8.38
C ASP A 197 4.49 11.91 9.79
N SER A 198 4.49 13.04 10.49
CA SER A 198 4.70 13.13 11.94
C SER A 198 6.07 12.68 12.46
N LEU A 199 7.17 13.05 11.80
CA LEU A 199 8.49 12.64 12.25
C LEU A 199 9.32 13.71 12.94
N ASN A 200 9.73 13.39 14.16
CA ASN A 200 10.93 13.92 14.75
C ASN A 200 12.11 13.05 14.27
N ILE A 201 12.73 13.42 13.17
CA ILE A 201 13.91 12.73 12.67
C ILE A 201 15.07 13.00 13.62
N ILE A 202 15.63 11.93 14.19
CA ILE A 202 16.71 12.01 15.16
C ILE A 202 18.06 12.01 14.45
N SER A 203 18.21 11.15 13.44
CA SER A 203 19.46 11.00 12.71
C SER A 203 19.22 10.46 11.31
N LYS A 204 20.20 10.67 10.44
CA LYS A 204 20.26 10.14 9.08
C LYS A 204 21.71 9.83 8.72
N GLY A 205 21.91 8.91 7.81
CA GLY A 205 23.24 8.55 7.34
C GLY A 205 23.23 7.88 5.98
N ILE A 206 24.42 7.66 5.47
CA ILE A 206 24.66 6.95 4.21
C ILE A 206 25.61 5.81 4.52
N ILE A 207 25.21 4.59 4.19
CA ILE A 207 26.07 3.41 4.23
C ILE A 207 26.54 3.18 2.80
N LYS A 208 27.83 3.40 2.54
CA LYS A 208 28.44 3.16 1.24
C LYS A 208 28.92 1.72 1.16
N ARG A 209 28.33 0.96 0.24
CA ARG A 209 28.87 -0.27 -0.30
C ARG A 209 28.63 -0.27 -1.79
N ASP A 210 28.74 -1.39 -2.48
CA ASP A 210 28.53 -1.54 -3.94
C ASP A 210 27.18 -0.95 -4.41
N THR A 211 26.25 -0.76 -3.50
CA THR A 211 25.01 -0.02 -3.67
C THR A 211 24.94 1.14 -2.70
N ILE A 212 24.27 2.22 -3.10
CA ILE A 212 24.13 3.41 -2.27
C ILE A 212 22.94 3.20 -1.33
N ASN A 213 23.23 3.06 -0.05
CA ASN A 213 22.25 2.85 0.99
C ASN A 213 22.14 4.09 1.88
N SER A 214 20.94 4.50 2.17
CA SER A 214 20.63 5.59 3.10
C SER A 214 19.75 5.07 4.22
N TRP A 215 19.82 5.68 5.37
CA TRP A 215 18.94 5.34 6.48
C TRP A 215 18.46 6.59 7.20
N ILE A 216 17.30 6.47 7.83
CA ILE A 216 16.67 7.51 8.63
C ILE A 216 16.16 6.86 9.90
N SER A 217 16.48 7.47 11.03
CA SER A 217 16.01 7.07 12.34
C SER A 217 15.06 8.09 12.92
N TRP A 218 14.02 7.63 13.62
CA TRP A 218 13.10 8.49 14.36
C TRP A 218 12.66 7.85 15.67
N GLY A 219 12.16 8.64 16.58
CA GLY A 219 11.68 8.19 17.91
C GLY A 219 12.12 9.13 19.03
N ASN A 220 11.84 8.73 20.25
CA ASN A 220 12.17 9.51 21.44
C ASN A 220 13.57 9.21 22.01
N ASN A 221 14.26 8.22 21.52
CA ASN A 221 15.55 7.78 22.02
C ASN A 221 16.69 8.47 21.24
N LYS A 222 17.68 8.97 21.97
CA LYS A 222 18.91 9.49 21.34
C LYS A 222 19.64 8.32 20.66
N PRO A 223 20.09 8.47 19.40
CA PRO A 223 20.86 7.43 18.74
C PRO A 223 22.13 7.14 19.55
N LYS A 224 22.45 5.87 19.76
CA LYS A 224 23.80 5.49 20.17
C LYS A 224 24.75 5.97 19.07
N LYS A 225 25.76 6.75 19.42
CA LYS A 225 26.81 7.11 18.47
C LYS A 225 27.49 5.83 18.01
N ILE A 226 27.37 5.53 16.72
CA ILE A 226 28.25 4.56 16.06
C ILE A 226 29.64 5.18 16.06
N GLN A 227 30.57 4.59 16.78
CA GLN A 227 31.96 4.98 16.81
C GLN A 227 32.68 4.54 15.53
#